data_acfe7803f3a6d4ba843cd1ddd347ca16
#
_entry.id   acfe7803f3a6d4ba843cd1ddd347ca16
#
_cell.length_a   1.000
_cell.length_b   1.000
_cell.length_c   1.000
_cell.angle_alpha   90.00
_cell.angle_beta   90.00
_cell.angle_gamma   90.00
#
_symmetry.space_group_name_H-M   'P 1'
#
loop_
_entity.id
_entity.type
_entity.pdbx_description
1 polymer ?
#
loop_
_entity_poly.entity_id
_entity_poly.type
_entity_poly.pdbx_seq_one_letter_code
_entity_poly.pdbx_strand_id
1 'polypeptide(L)'
;QIGAKGDFAIPLMTPVTLDKERKELLNVIVAQINTVLYTIIPGMNIEVRDYGKQALDSGEDGWKVELMSAREGRYPIPIRMESEGIIKIISVLNALIQAFGNPSICLAIDELDAGIFEYMLGELLDIFQNSAKGQLIFTSHNLRALEMLDKESIMFSTANPENRYIHMKNVKGSNNLRSMYIRSITLGGQDELIYEETDSLEIARAFRKAGRSVRNG
;
A
#
# COMPACT_ATOMS: atom_id res chain seq x y z
N GLN A 1 -13.32 2.06 1.39
CA GLN A 1 -14.63 2.70 1.70
C GLN A 1 -14.67 4.04 1.00
N ILE A 2 -15.67 4.25 0.16
CA ILE A 2 -15.92 5.55 -0.45
C ILE A 2 -17.17 6.07 0.22
N GLY A 3 -16.94 7.04 1.11
CA GLY A 3 -18.02 7.72 1.77
C GLY A 3 -18.73 8.69 0.85
N ALA A 4 -19.86 8.27 0.33
CA ALA A 4 -21.01 9.10 0.14
C ALA A 4 -22.19 8.29 0.64
N LYS A 5 -22.56 8.45 1.91
CA LYS A 5 -23.70 7.78 2.56
C LYS A 5 -23.67 6.24 2.52
N GLY A 6 -22.82 5.62 3.31
CA GLY A 6 -22.80 4.18 3.56
C GLY A 6 -21.49 3.50 3.16
N ASP A 7 -21.21 2.38 3.79
CA ASP A 7 -20.04 1.55 3.52
C ASP A 7 -20.25 0.79 2.22
N PHE A 8 -19.56 1.19 1.14
CA PHE A 8 -19.55 0.47 -0.11
C PHE A 8 -18.13 -0.08 -0.35
N ALA A 9 -17.95 -1.36 -0.08
CA ALA A 9 -16.72 -2.08 -0.35
C ALA A 9 -16.94 -3.09 -1.48
N ILE A 10 -16.03 -3.10 -2.46
CA ILE A 10 -16.04 -4.07 -3.56
C ILE A 10 -14.87 -5.02 -3.40
N PRO A 11 -15.13 -6.33 -3.40
CA PRO A 11 -14.07 -7.32 -3.42
C PRO A 11 -13.31 -7.24 -4.76
N LEU A 12 -11.98 -7.10 -4.69
CA LEU A 12 -11.12 -7.12 -5.88
C LEU A 12 -10.85 -8.54 -6.39
N MET A 13 -11.00 -9.53 -5.51
CA MET A 13 -10.58 -10.92 -5.77
C MET A 13 -11.68 -11.81 -6.33
N THR A 14 -12.93 -11.38 -6.25
CA THR A 14 -14.08 -12.18 -6.68
C THR A 14 -15.13 -11.31 -7.38
N PRO A 15 -15.89 -11.88 -8.35
CA PRO A 15 -17.07 -11.22 -8.87
C PRO A 15 -18.09 -10.92 -7.76
N VAL A 16 -18.86 -9.85 -7.92
CA VAL A 16 -19.88 -9.42 -6.97
C VAL A 16 -21.19 -9.13 -7.69
N THR A 17 -22.34 -9.39 -7.03
CA THR A 17 -23.64 -9.00 -7.54
C THR A 17 -24.09 -7.70 -6.87
N LEU A 18 -24.41 -6.69 -7.68
CA LEU A 18 -24.75 -5.34 -7.24
C LEU A 18 -26.14 -4.97 -7.73
N ASP A 19 -26.87 -4.20 -6.93
CA ASP A 19 -28.05 -3.49 -7.40
C ASP A 19 -27.67 -2.38 -8.42
N LYS A 20 -28.67 -1.75 -9.01
CA LYS A 20 -28.45 -0.72 -10.02
C LYS A 20 -27.67 0.48 -9.49
N GLU A 21 -28.02 0.97 -8.30
CA GLU A 21 -27.41 2.16 -7.71
C GLU A 21 -25.94 1.92 -7.39
N ARG A 22 -25.62 0.78 -6.78
CA ARG A 22 -24.24 0.39 -6.48
C ARG A 22 -23.40 0.15 -7.74
N LYS A 23 -23.99 -0.41 -8.79
CA LYS A 23 -23.30 -0.58 -10.07
C LYS A 23 -22.99 0.75 -10.73
N GLU A 24 -23.91 1.72 -10.72
CA GLU A 24 -23.67 3.07 -11.24
C GLU A 24 -22.57 3.77 -10.41
N LEU A 25 -22.62 3.67 -9.09
CA LEU A 25 -21.58 4.19 -8.20
C LEU A 25 -20.22 3.55 -8.49
N LEU A 26 -20.16 2.23 -8.70
CA LEU A 26 -18.92 1.54 -9.08
C LEU A 26 -18.30 2.13 -10.34
N ASN A 27 -19.09 2.39 -11.37
CA ASN A 27 -18.59 2.96 -12.62
C ASN A 27 -17.98 4.36 -12.41
N VAL A 28 -18.61 5.19 -11.56
CA VAL A 28 -18.09 6.52 -11.21
C VAL A 28 -16.74 6.39 -10.50
N ILE A 29 -16.63 5.48 -9.55
CA ILE A 29 -15.41 5.24 -8.78
C ILE A 29 -14.28 4.74 -9.68
N VAL A 30 -14.58 3.76 -10.52
CA VAL A 30 -13.60 3.21 -11.48
C VAL A 30 -13.09 4.30 -12.42
N ALA A 31 -13.96 5.19 -12.88
CA ALA A 31 -13.55 6.34 -13.70
C ALA A 31 -12.59 7.28 -12.95
N GLN A 32 -12.87 7.58 -11.67
CA GLN A 32 -11.99 8.38 -10.83
C GLN A 32 -10.63 7.71 -10.60
N ILE A 33 -10.64 6.41 -10.27
CA ILE A 33 -9.43 5.62 -10.09
C ILE A 33 -8.59 5.63 -11.38
N ASN A 34 -9.20 5.41 -12.54
CA ASN A 34 -8.50 5.36 -13.83
C ASN A 34 -7.81 6.69 -14.17
N THR A 35 -8.37 7.82 -13.76
CA THR A 35 -7.74 9.14 -13.95
C THR A 35 -6.35 9.20 -13.31
N VAL A 36 -6.17 8.61 -12.13
CA VAL A 36 -4.90 8.58 -11.42
C VAL A 36 -4.08 7.34 -11.80
N LEU A 37 -4.72 6.18 -11.90
CA LEU A 37 -4.05 4.92 -12.20
C LEU A 37 -3.25 4.96 -13.51
N TYR A 38 -3.81 5.58 -14.55
CA TYR A 38 -3.14 5.73 -15.84
C TYR A 38 -1.84 6.53 -15.76
N THR A 39 -1.73 7.47 -14.81
CA THR A 39 -0.50 8.24 -14.59
C THR A 39 0.52 7.49 -13.76
N ILE A 40 0.07 6.63 -12.83
CA ILE A 40 0.92 5.81 -11.97
C ILE A 40 1.44 4.58 -12.71
N ILE A 41 0.57 3.92 -13.49
CA ILE A 41 0.90 2.74 -14.30
C ILE A 41 0.48 3.03 -15.74
N PRO A 42 1.36 3.61 -16.56
CA PRO A 42 1.04 4.01 -17.93
C PRO A 42 0.44 2.86 -18.75
N GLY A 43 -0.66 3.15 -19.44
CA GLY A 43 -1.35 2.18 -20.30
C GLY A 43 -2.24 1.19 -19.55
N MET A 44 -2.43 1.33 -18.23
CA MET A 44 -3.31 0.48 -17.44
C MET A 44 -4.60 1.20 -17.07
N ASN A 45 -5.73 0.51 -17.25
CA ASN A 45 -7.06 0.93 -16.82
C ASN A 45 -7.78 -0.23 -16.13
N ILE A 46 -8.77 0.12 -15.32
CA ILE A 46 -9.73 -0.83 -14.75
C ILE A 46 -11.02 -0.75 -15.58
N GLU A 47 -11.56 -1.91 -15.94
CA GLU A 47 -12.86 -2.05 -16.58
C GLU A 47 -13.81 -2.85 -15.68
N VAL A 48 -15.11 -2.52 -15.75
CA VAL A 48 -16.16 -3.28 -15.10
C VAL A 48 -16.75 -4.26 -16.13
N ARG A 49 -16.45 -5.55 -15.99
CA ARG A 49 -17.06 -6.59 -16.82
C ARG A 49 -18.42 -6.96 -16.23
N ASP A 50 -19.43 -6.85 -17.06
CA ASP A 50 -20.81 -7.23 -16.73
C ASP A 50 -21.10 -8.65 -17.26
N TYR A 51 -21.48 -9.56 -16.36
CA TYR A 51 -21.88 -10.94 -16.69
C TYR A 51 -23.38 -11.11 -16.84
N GLY A 52 -24.17 -10.02 -16.76
CA GLY A 52 -25.60 -10.03 -16.87
C GLY A 52 -26.35 -10.01 -15.54
N LYS A 53 -27.67 -10.12 -15.66
CA LYS A 53 -28.58 -10.10 -14.50
C LYS A 53 -28.40 -11.35 -13.63
N GLN A 54 -28.37 -11.15 -12.34
CA GLN A 54 -28.37 -12.19 -11.30
C GLN A 54 -29.15 -11.67 -10.09
N ALA A 55 -30.02 -12.51 -9.51
CA ALA A 55 -30.73 -12.13 -8.29
C ALA A 55 -29.77 -11.87 -7.12
N LEU A 56 -30.06 -10.84 -6.36
CA LEU A 56 -29.46 -10.57 -5.06
C LEU A 56 -29.98 -11.57 -4.02
N ASP A 57 -29.30 -11.66 -2.88
CA ASP A 57 -29.75 -12.48 -1.74
C ASP A 57 -31.11 -12.02 -1.20
N SER A 58 -31.49 -10.76 -1.45
CA SER A 58 -32.81 -10.22 -1.14
C SER A 58 -33.93 -10.69 -2.10
N GLY A 59 -33.55 -11.34 -3.22
CA GLY A 59 -34.50 -11.73 -4.29
C GLY A 59 -34.73 -10.63 -5.33
N GLU A 60 -34.17 -9.46 -5.17
CA GLU A 60 -34.24 -8.36 -6.13
C GLU A 60 -33.30 -8.56 -7.34
N ASP A 61 -33.57 -7.84 -8.44
CA ASP A 61 -32.70 -7.83 -9.62
C ASP A 61 -31.36 -7.17 -9.30
N GLY A 62 -30.27 -7.88 -9.60
CA GLY A 62 -28.91 -7.39 -9.54
C GLY A 62 -28.14 -7.64 -10.83
N TRP A 63 -26.89 -7.23 -10.84
CA TRP A 63 -25.93 -7.46 -11.93
C TRP A 63 -24.65 -8.05 -11.37
N LYS A 64 -24.25 -9.18 -11.93
CA LYS A 64 -22.95 -9.78 -11.61
C LYS A 64 -21.87 -9.07 -12.36
N VAL A 65 -20.92 -8.47 -11.63
CA VAL A 65 -19.79 -7.70 -12.20
C VAL A 65 -18.47 -8.17 -11.63
N GLU A 66 -17.41 -7.95 -12.39
CA GLU A 66 -16.02 -8.20 -11.98
C GLU A 66 -15.12 -7.09 -12.49
N LEU A 67 -14.14 -6.70 -11.67
CA LEU A 67 -13.15 -5.72 -12.06
C LEU A 67 -12.03 -6.39 -12.86
N MET A 68 -11.74 -5.83 -14.02
CA MET A 68 -10.72 -6.30 -14.95
C MET A 68 -9.59 -5.28 -15.05
N SER A 69 -8.38 -5.76 -15.17
CA SER A 69 -7.22 -4.99 -15.59
C SER A 69 -7.13 -5.01 -17.10
N ALA A 70 -7.19 -3.85 -17.72
CA ALA A 70 -7.05 -3.67 -19.16
C ALA A 70 -5.74 -2.93 -19.48
N ARG A 71 -5.03 -3.39 -20.50
CA ARG A 71 -3.81 -2.76 -21.04
C ARG A 71 -3.87 -2.71 -22.52
N GLU A 72 -3.29 -1.64 -23.09
CA GLU A 72 -3.25 -1.47 -24.54
C GLU A 72 -2.63 -2.67 -25.26
N GLY A 73 -3.29 -3.16 -26.28
CA GLY A 73 -2.84 -4.32 -27.06
C GLY A 73 -2.94 -5.67 -26.36
N ARG A 74 -3.61 -5.76 -25.20
CA ARG A 74 -3.78 -7.02 -24.46
C ARG A 74 -5.26 -7.26 -24.13
N TYR A 75 -5.63 -8.54 -23.99
CA TYR A 75 -6.95 -8.90 -23.48
C TYR A 75 -7.05 -8.53 -21.98
N PRO A 76 -8.18 -7.92 -21.54
CA PRO A 76 -8.40 -7.65 -20.13
C PRO A 76 -8.39 -8.93 -19.30
N ILE A 77 -7.71 -8.90 -18.16
CA ILE A 77 -7.65 -10.01 -17.21
C ILE A 77 -8.31 -9.60 -15.87
N PRO A 78 -8.88 -10.53 -15.09
CA PRO A 78 -9.37 -10.22 -13.76
C PRO A 78 -8.27 -9.60 -12.88
N ILE A 79 -8.59 -8.56 -12.08
CA ILE A 79 -7.60 -7.87 -11.23
C ILE A 79 -6.88 -8.86 -10.31
N ARG A 80 -7.55 -9.92 -9.83
CA ARG A 80 -6.92 -10.95 -8.98
C ARG A 80 -5.74 -11.67 -9.63
N MET A 81 -5.55 -11.55 -10.94
CA MET A 81 -4.42 -12.15 -11.69
C MET A 81 -3.24 -11.18 -11.84
N GLU A 82 -3.37 -9.96 -11.35
CA GLU A 82 -2.28 -9.00 -11.31
C GLU A 82 -1.30 -9.30 -10.17
N SER A 83 -0.14 -8.64 -10.18
CA SER A 83 0.81 -8.72 -9.08
C SER A 83 0.24 -8.13 -7.78
N GLU A 84 0.71 -8.60 -6.64
CA GLU A 84 0.28 -8.10 -5.32
C GLU A 84 0.43 -6.58 -5.21
N GLY A 85 1.52 -6.00 -5.74
CA GLY A 85 1.74 -4.57 -5.73
C GLY A 85 0.70 -3.78 -6.52
N ILE A 86 0.28 -4.28 -7.69
CA ILE A 86 -0.79 -3.67 -8.50
C ILE A 86 -2.12 -3.75 -7.75
N ILE A 87 -2.44 -4.91 -7.19
CA ILE A 87 -3.65 -5.11 -6.39
C ILE A 87 -3.67 -4.16 -5.19
N LYS A 88 -2.53 -4.04 -4.49
CA LYS A 88 -2.37 -3.12 -3.35
C LYS A 88 -2.64 -1.67 -3.76
N ILE A 89 -2.01 -1.18 -4.84
CA ILE A 89 -2.22 0.17 -5.35
C ILE A 89 -3.70 0.40 -5.64
N ILE A 90 -4.34 -0.47 -6.40
CA ILE A 90 -5.76 -0.35 -6.76
C ILE A 90 -6.63 -0.31 -5.49
N SER A 91 -6.32 -1.14 -4.49
CA SER A 91 -7.09 -1.25 -3.25
C SER A 91 -7.09 0.03 -2.41
N VAL A 92 -5.97 0.77 -2.42
CA VAL A 92 -5.80 2.00 -1.61
C VAL A 92 -6.05 3.28 -2.41
N LEU A 93 -6.00 3.22 -3.75
CA LEU A 93 -5.96 4.40 -4.60
C LEU A 93 -7.17 5.32 -4.42
N ASN A 94 -8.37 4.74 -4.29
CA ASN A 94 -9.55 5.55 -4.05
C ASN A 94 -9.51 6.28 -2.71
N ALA A 95 -9.06 5.62 -1.63
CA ALA A 95 -8.91 6.25 -0.32
C ALA A 95 -7.85 7.37 -0.37
N LEU A 96 -6.75 7.14 -1.10
CA LEU A 96 -5.73 8.16 -1.35
C LEU A 96 -6.30 9.37 -2.12
N ILE A 97 -7.09 9.15 -3.17
CA ILE A 97 -7.75 10.23 -3.92
C ILE A 97 -8.64 11.08 -2.99
N GLN A 98 -9.40 10.43 -2.12
CA GLN A 98 -10.27 11.13 -1.17
C GLN A 98 -9.45 11.93 -0.14
N ALA A 99 -8.41 11.32 0.43
CA ALA A 99 -7.52 12.01 1.38
C ALA A 99 -6.78 13.18 0.73
N PHE A 100 -6.38 13.03 -0.53
CA PHE A 100 -5.71 14.10 -1.27
C PHE A 100 -6.55 15.38 -1.38
N GLY A 101 -7.84 15.23 -1.64
CA GLY A 101 -8.75 16.37 -1.89
C GLY A 101 -9.49 16.90 -0.66
N ASN A 102 -9.55 16.17 0.46
CA ASN A 102 -10.43 16.51 1.58
C ASN A 102 -9.67 16.64 2.91
N PRO A 103 -9.62 17.85 3.52
CA PRO A 103 -8.89 18.08 4.77
C PRO A 103 -9.51 17.38 6.00
N SER A 104 -10.73 16.88 5.89
CA SER A 104 -11.38 16.15 7.00
C SER A 104 -11.04 14.66 7.03
N ILE A 105 -10.25 14.17 6.08
CA ILE A 105 -9.88 12.75 6.00
C ILE A 105 -8.50 12.53 6.64
N CYS A 106 -8.45 11.59 7.57
CA CYS A 106 -7.23 10.98 8.07
C CYS A 106 -7.22 9.51 7.62
N LEU A 107 -6.29 9.17 6.76
CA LEU A 107 -6.14 7.83 6.19
C LEU A 107 -4.94 7.13 6.83
N ALA A 108 -5.17 5.94 7.40
CA ALA A 108 -4.12 5.10 7.95
C ALA A 108 -3.94 3.84 7.08
N ILE A 109 -2.71 3.57 6.65
CA ILE A 109 -2.38 2.41 5.80
C ILE A 109 -1.19 1.67 6.40
N ASP A 110 -1.37 0.40 6.67
CA ASP A 110 -0.28 -0.47 7.10
C ASP A 110 0.49 -1.00 5.90
N GLU A 111 1.84 -0.99 6.01
CA GLU A 111 2.75 -1.44 4.95
C GLU A 111 2.41 -0.82 3.58
N LEU A 112 2.34 0.50 3.50
CA LEU A 112 2.02 1.21 2.25
C LEU A 112 2.94 0.81 1.09
N ASP A 113 4.19 0.49 1.39
CA ASP A 113 5.24 0.10 0.43
C ASP A 113 5.14 -1.35 -0.07
N ALA A 114 4.29 -2.19 0.53
CA ALA A 114 4.23 -3.60 0.18
C ALA A 114 3.91 -3.81 -1.31
N GLY A 115 4.89 -4.36 -2.05
CA GLY A 115 4.78 -4.62 -3.48
C GLY A 115 4.80 -3.38 -4.39
N ILE A 116 4.96 -2.18 -3.85
CA ILE A 116 5.08 -0.94 -4.62
C ILE A 116 6.55 -0.69 -4.97
N PHE A 117 6.79 -0.32 -6.23
CA PHE A 117 8.13 0.02 -6.69
C PHE A 117 8.66 1.27 -5.96
N GLU A 118 9.89 1.23 -5.47
CA GLU A 118 10.51 2.25 -4.62
C GLU A 118 10.38 3.69 -5.16
N TYR A 119 10.62 3.89 -6.46
CA TYR A 119 10.50 5.21 -7.09
C TYR A 119 9.07 5.73 -7.06
N MET A 120 8.11 4.89 -7.38
CA MET A 120 6.69 5.25 -7.37
C MET A 120 6.20 5.58 -5.96
N LEU A 121 6.66 4.84 -4.94
CA LEU A 121 6.39 5.18 -3.55
C LEU A 121 6.94 6.58 -3.24
N GLY A 122 8.18 6.87 -3.64
CA GLY A 122 8.79 8.18 -3.44
C GLY A 122 7.99 9.33 -4.06
N GLU A 123 7.56 9.18 -5.31
CA GLU A 123 6.73 10.19 -6.00
C GLU A 123 5.37 10.38 -5.31
N LEU A 124 4.73 9.28 -4.88
CA LEU A 124 3.47 9.35 -4.15
C LEU A 124 3.62 10.12 -2.84
N LEU A 125 4.68 9.85 -2.07
CA LEU A 125 4.94 10.51 -0.79
C LEU A 125 5.25 11.99 -0.97
N ASP A 126 6.04 12.37 -1.97
CA ASP A 126 6.35 13.76 -2.30
C ASP A 126 5.09 14.54 -2.66
N ILE A 127 4.23 13.97 -3.52
CA ILE A 127 2.96 14.59 -3.90
C ILE A 127 2.05 14.77 -2.69
N PHE A 128 1.96 13.77 -1.81
CA PHE A 128 1.14 13.86 -0.61
C PHE A 128 1.66 14.91 0.37
N GLN A 129 2.97 14.93 0.64
CA GLN A 129 3.58 15.91 1.56
C GLN A 129 3.36 17.35 1.10
N ASN A 130 3.48 17.61 -0.21
CA ASN A 130 3.47 18.97 -0.75
C ASN A 130 2.06 19.48 -1.13
N SER A 131 1.10 18.59 -1.39
CA SER A 131 -0.15 18.99 -2.06
C SER A 131 -1.42 18.41 -1.47
N ALA A 132 -1.37 17.36 -0.67
CA ALA A 132 -2.56 16.76 -0.08
C ALA A 132 -3.17 17.66 0.98
N LYS A 133 -4.51 17.65 1.07
CA LYS A 133 -5.26 18.43 2.07
C LYS A 133 -5.56 17.61 3.32
N GLY A 134 -5.80 16.32 3.18
CA GLY A 134 -6.02 15.39 4.27
C GLY A 134 -4.73 14.83 4.83
N GLN A 135 -4.83 14.01 5.86
CA GLN A 135 -3.70 13.40 6.54
C GLN A 135 -3.51 11.96 6.08
N LEU A 136 -2.26 11.57 5.78
CA LEU A 136 -1.85 10.20 5.53
C LEU A 136 -0.92 9.73 6.64
N ILE A 137 -1.31 8.67 7.34
CA ILE A 137 -0.48 7.95 8.33
C ILE A 137 -0.20 6.57 7.75
N PHE A 138 1.05 6.16 7.72
CA PHE A 138 1.37 4.84 7.18
C PHE A 138 2.58 4.22 7.87
N THR A 139 2.68 2.88 7.81
CA THR A 139 3.91 2.15 8.12
C THR A 139 4.60 1.77 6.81
N SER A 140 5.94 1.69 6.86
CA SER A 140 6.76 1.29 5.72
C SER A 140 8.08 0.71 6.19
N HIS A 141 8.57 -0.29 5.47
CA HIS A 141 9.92 -0.83 5.61
C HIS A 141 10.87 -0.27 4.54
N ASN A 142 10.35 0.50 3.58
CA ASN A 142 11.13 1.06 2.49
C ASN A 142 11.86 2.34 2.92
N LEU A 143 13.18 2.31 2.77
CA LEU A 143 14.04 3.44 3.15
C LEU A 143 13.83 4.70 2.28
N ARG A 144 13.10 4.59 1.17
CA ARG A 144 12.76 5.73 0.31
C ARG A 144 11.95 6.79 1.06
N ALA A 145 11.09 6.38 1.99
CA ALA A 145 10.35 7.29 2.85
C ALA A 145 11.28 8.23 3.65
N LEU A 146 12.47 7.74 4.06
CA LEU A 146 13.47 8.52 4.80
C LEU A 146 14.17 9.58 3.93
N GLU A 147 14.06 9.46 2.61
CA GLU A 147 14.64 10.43 1.66
C GLU A 147 13.63 11.47 1.21
N MET A 148 12.34 11.11 1.21
CA MET A 148 11.28 11.92 0.62
C MET A 148 10.51 12.76 1.63
N LEU A 149 10.44 12.31 2.89
CA LEU A 149 9.64 12.97 3.92
C LEU A 149 10.48 13.84 4.86
N ASP A 150 9.85 14.86 5.40
CA ASP A 150 10.45 15.67 6.47
C ASP A 150 10.68 14.79 7.70
N LYS A 151 11.84 14.98 8.32
CA LYS A 151 12.28 14.18 9.48
C LYS A 151 11.30 14.23 10.67
N GLU A 152 10.60 15.34 10.81
CA GLU A 152 9.58 15.57 11.85
C GLU A 152 8.33 14.70 11.64
N SER A 153 8.08 14.27 10.41
CA SER A 153 6.97 13.40 10.05
C SER A 153 7.28 11.91 10.24
N ILE A 154 8.55 11.57 10.57
CA ILE A 154 9.00 10.18 10.63
C ILE A 154 9.22 9.75 12.07
N MET A 155 8.59 8.64 12.44
CA MET A 155 8.80 7.95 13.70
C MET A 155 9.35 6.55 13.44
N PHE A 156 10.29 6.12 14.28
CA PHE A 156 10.88 4.78 14.20
C PHE A 156 10.30 3.89 15.30
N SER A 157 9.90 2.68 14.93
CA SER A 157 9.55 1.67 15.93
C SER A 157 10.81 1.09 16.58
N THR A 158 10.71 0.75 17.86
CA THR A 158 11.81 0.16 18.65
C THR A 158 11.39 -1.19 19.23
N ALA A 159 12.35 -1.98 19.66
CA ALA A 159 12.11 -3.23 20.39
C ALA A 159 11.68 -2.99 21.86
N ASN A 160 11.82 -1.77 22.40
CA ASN A 160 11.47 -1.47 23.78
C ASN A 160 9.94 -1.28 23.93
N PRO A 161 9.22 -2.11 24.70
CA PRO A 161 7.76 -2.00 24.86
C PRO A 161 7.35 -0.72 25.62
N GLU A 162 8.23 -0.15 26.44
CA GLU A 162 7.95 1.09 27.18
C GLU A 162 8.17 2.35 26.34
N ASN A 163 8.94 2.25 25.24
CA ASN A 163 9.23 3.37 24.36
C ASN A 163 9.23 2.92 22.89
N ARG A 164 8.05 2.55 22.39
CA ARG A 164 7.89 1.89 21.08
C ARG A 164 8.16 2.78 19.89
N TYR A 165 8.04 4.09 20.04
CA TYR A 165 8.16 5.04 18.92
C TYR A 165 9.08 6.18 19.30
N ILE A 166 10.09 6.42 18.48
CA ILE A 166 11.08 7.49 18.71
C ILE A 166 11.29 8.32 17.45
N HIS A 167 11.68 9.57 17.62
CA HIS A 167 12.32 10.35 16.58
C HIS A 167 13.83 10.22 16.70
N MET A 168 14.54 10.16 15.57
CA MET A 168 16.00 10.14 15.60
C MET A 168 16.57 11.44 16.17
N LYS A 169 17.47 11.30 17.13
CA LYS A 169 18.23 12.42 17.70
C LYS A 169 19.41 12.83 16.82
N ASN A 170 19.82 14.08 16.95
CA ASN A 170 21.02 14.64 16.29
C ASN A 170 20.95 14.69 14.75
N VAL A 171 19.75 14.70 14.15
CA VAL A 171 19.56 14.90 12.73
C VAL A 171 19.76 16.38 12.41
N LYS A 172 20.93 16.75 11.86
CA LYS A 172 21.16 18.10 11.32
C LYS A 172 20.51 18.18 9.94
N GLY A 173 20.03 19.37 9.54
CA GLY A 173 19.32 19.58 8.27
C GLY A 173 20.07 19.17 7.00
N SER A 174 21.39 19.00 7.08
CA SER A 174 22.25 18.51 5.98
C SER A 174 22.47 16.99 5.99
N ASN A 175 21.97 16.27 7.00
CA ASN A 175 22.20 14.83 7.10
C ASN A 175 21.07 14.06 6.44
N ASN A 176 21.43 13.14 5.53
CA ASN A 176 20.49 12.19 4.95
C ASN A 176 19.99 11.23 6.03
N LEU A 177 18.69 11.26 6.33
CA LEU A 177 18.06 10.46 7.38
C LEU A 177 18.26 8.95 7.15
N ARG A 178 18.24 8.51 5.89
CA ARG A 178 18.53 7.12 5.51
C ARG A 178 19.94 6.69 5.96
N SER A 179 20.94 7.51 5.70
CA SER A 179 22.33 7.20 6.11
C SER A 179 22.46 7.15 7.62
N MET A 180 21.76 8.03 8.35
CA MET A 180 21.73 8.01 9.82
C MET A 180 21.02 6.77 10.35
N TYR A 181 19.90 6.37 9.76
CA TYR A 181 19.18 5.16 10.10
C TYR A 181 20.06 3.92 9.96
N ILE A 182 20.70 3.75 8.80
CA ILE A 182 21.62 2.63 8.55
C ILE A 182 22.78 2.63 9.56
N ARG A 183 23.36 3.81 9.83
CA ARG A 183 24.42 3.95 10.82
C ARG A 183 23.94 3.57 12.24
N SER A 184 22.74 3.98 12.63
CA SER A 184 22.17 3.68 13.94
C SER A 184 21.93 2.17 14.14
N ILE A 185 21.55 1.46 13.10
CA ILE A 185 21.44 0.00 13.12
C ILE A 185 22.82 -0.64 13.29
N THR A 186 23.82 -0.17 12.55
CA THR A 186 25.16 -0.81 12.50
C THR A 186 26.06 -0.44 13.68
N LEU A 187 25.99 0.80 14.15
CA LEU A 187 26.92 1.34 15.15
C LEU A 187 26.25 1.74 16.46
N GLY A 188 24.92 1.67 16.54
CA GLY A 188 24.15 2.23 17.63
C GLY A 188 24.16 3.77 17.67
N GLY A 189 23.94 4.35 18.84
CA GLY A 189 23.98 5.82 19.04
C GLY A 189 22.63 6.48 19.18
N GLN A 190 21.57 5.71 19.25
CA GLN A 190 20.25 6.10 19.72
C GLN A 190 20.03 5.59 21.14
N ASP A 191 19.11 6.22 21.89
CA ASP A 191 18.80 5.80 23.26
C ASP A 191 18.12 4.43 23.31
N GLU A 192 17.43 4.07 22.22
CA GLU A 192 16.69 2.82 22.08
C GLU A 192 17.26 1.99 20.94
N LEU A 193 17.18 0.67 21.09
CA LEU A 193 17.58 -0.27 20.06
C LEU A 193 16.48 -0.32 18.98
N ILE A 194 16.83 0.10 17.75
CA ILE A 194 15.92 0.08 16.60
C ILE A 194 15.83 -1.32 15.98
N TYR A 195 16.95 -2.08 16.03
CA TYR A 195 17.04 -3.41 15.40
C TYR A 195 17.94 -4.31 16.25
N GLU A 196 17.50 -5.55 16.49
CA GLU A 196 18.34 -6.58 17.09
C GLU A 196 19.21 -7.23 16.02
N GLU A 197 20.52 -7.08 16.17
CA GLU A 197 21.48 -7.65 15.23
C GLU A 197 21.37 -9.18 15.20
N THR A 198 21.26 -9.73 13.99
CA THR A 198 21.30 -11.18 13.77
C THR A 198 22.73 -11.63 13.44
N ASP A 199 23.19 -12.75 14.05
CA ASP A 199 24.50 -13.31 13.74
C ASP A 199 24.45 -14.10 12.41
N SER A 200 25.09 -13.54 11.39
CA SER A 200 25.16 -14.15 10.04
C SER A 200 25.85 -15.51 10.04
N LEU A 201 26.81 -15.75 10.97
CA LEU A 201 27.49 -17.04 11.10
C LEU A 201 26.57 -18.09 11.71
N GLU A 202 25.77 -17.71 12.70
CA GLU A 202 24.76 -18.61 13.28
C GLU A 202 23.67 -18.96 12.27
N ILE A 203 23.17 -17.98 11.51
CA ILE A 203 22.24 -18.21 10.41
C ILE A 203 22.84 -19.20 9.40
N ALA A 204 24.08 -19.00 8.95
CA ALA A 204 24.75 -19.88 8.00
C ALA A 204 24.98 -21.30 8.57
N ARG A 205 25.22 -21.43 9.88
CA ARG A 205 25.32 -22.71 10.57
C ARG A 205 23.97 -23.43 10.63
N ALA A 206 22.89 -22.68 10.92
CA ALA A 206 21.53 -23.20 10.96
C ALA A 206 21.08 -23.74 9.61
N PHE A 207 21.32 -23.00 8.51
CA PHE A 207 21.06 -23.49 7.14
C PHE A 207 21.82 -24.77 6.80
N ARG A 208 23.10 -24.82 7.14
CA ARG A 208 23.93 -26.05 6.93
C ARG A 208 23.42 -27.26 7.71
N LYS A 209 22.98 -27.05 8.96
CA LYS A 209 22.43 -28.09 9.81
C LYS A 209 21.09 -28.60 9.25
N ALA A 210 20.19 -27.70 8.88
CA ALA A 210 18.90 -28.04 8.30
C ALA A 210 19.03 -28.80 6.98
N GLY A 211 19.93 -28.38 6.08
CA GLY A 211 20.15 -29.05 4.80
C GLY A 211 20.79 -30.44 4.92
N ARG A 212 21.47 -30.77 6.04
CA ARG A 212 22.01 -32.11 6.29
C ARG A 212 20.96 -33.08 6.82
N SER A 213 19.98 -32.62 7.60
CA SER A 213 18.92 -33.46 8.16
C SER A 213 18.01 -34.04 7.09
N VAL A 214 17.88 -33.41 5.92
CA VAL A 214 17.07 -33.89 4.78
C VAL A 214 17.77 -34.99 3.99
N ARG A 215 19.12 -35.14 4.11
CA ARG A 215 19.89 -36.17 3.37
C ARG A 215 20.02 -37.51 4.10
N ASN A 216 19.66 -37.56 5.38
CA ASN A 216 19.83 -38.77 6.23
C ASN A 216 18.48 -39.40 6.65
N GLY A 217 17.36 -39.00 6.05
CA GLY A 217 16.05 -39.63 6.13
C GLY A 217 15.61 -40.10 4.75
#